data_66b32192b125291d5dbbe346b859828c
#
_entry.id   66b32192b125291d5dbbe346b859828c
#
_cell.length_a   1.000
_cell.length_b   1.000
_cell.length_c   1.000
_cell.angle_alpha   90.00
_cell.angle_beta   90.00
_cell.angle_gamma   90.00
#
_symmetry.space_group_name_H-M   'P 1'
#
loop_
_entity.id
_entity.type
_entity.pdbx_description
1 polymer ?
#
loop_
_entity_poly.entity_id
_entity_poly.type
_entity_poly.pdbx_seq_one_letter_code
_entity_poly.pdbx_strand_id
1 'polypeptide(L)'
;MLKNFTISALMFSPFLAYATDSMDVAGTQSAAQLMQKQGLPLPDGGIILKPLNQFPHYEELKVSMETDKASIKQYGYIKKSSPEILSLLNFKMGNKKFSARNLTASADTGLYQSINDIQMAYRYYGVPVSAMTNALAVAPAGTFIQGQGWTGAAQTFEKAGIGICTYNELNARLAHGSVLVAQETATNDVNGKITQKYAKGQEGEGFIYGVSWYDDTIYHELECAQPDFSTEAAQAVTNLAIAIDNNSH
;
A
#
# COMPACT_ATOMS: atom_id res chain seq x y z
N MET A 1 5.65 -4.83 31.17
CA MET A 1 4.41 -4.55 30.41
C MET A 1 4.80 -4.44 28.94
N LEU A 2 4.69 -5.54 28.20
CA LEU A 2 4.93 -5.56 26.75
C LEU A 2 3.69 -4.97 26.07
N LYS A 3 3.86 -3.82 25.42
CA LYS A 3 2.84 -3.29 24.52
C LYS A 3 2.88 -4.12 23.24
N ASN A 4 1.83 -4.85 22.99
CA ASN A 4 1.61 -5.51 21.71
C ASN A 4 1.55 -4.42 20.62
N PHE A 5 2.59 -4.32 19.80
CA PHE A 5 2.56 -3.54 18.58
C PHE A 5 1.81 -4.35 17.53
N THR A 6 0.51 -4.27 17.58
CA THR A 6 -0.32 -4.63 16.44
C THR A 6 -0.12 -3.53 15.41
N ILE A 7 0.45 -3.85 14.24
CA ILE A 7 0.40 -2.96 13.10
C ILE A 7 -1.07 -2.97 12.66
N SER A 8 -1.86 -2.09 13.28
CA SER A 8 -3.16 -1.77 12.75
C SER A 8 -2.90 -1.05 11.44
N ALA A 9 -3.20 -1.68 10.32
CA ALA A 9 -3.46 -0.94 9.11
C ALA A 9 -4.71 -0.10 9.37
N LEU A 10 -4.54 0.97 10.14
CA LEU A 10 -5.48 2.05 10.18
C LEU A 10 -5.62 2.51 8.74
N MET A 11 -6.82 2.40 8.20
CA MET A 11 -7.19 3.08 6.99
C MET A 11 -6.53 4.46 7.02
N PHE A 12 -5.75 4.77 5.98
CA PHE A 12 -5.03 6.03 5.79
C PHE A 12 -3.60 6.08 6.33
N SER A 13 -2.75 5.25 5.79
CA SER A 13 -1.38 5.67 5.56
C SER A 13 -0.87 5.01 4.30
N PRO A 14 -0.66 5.78 3.24
CA PRO A 14 0.13 5.28 2.15
C PRO A 14 1.51 4.97 2.73
N PHE A 15 1.95 3.72 2.59
CA PHE A 15 3.37 3.42 2.64
C PHE A 15 4.02 4.01 1.40
N LEU A 16 3.97 5.35 1.27
CA LEU A 16 4.95 6.04 0.46
C LEU A 16 6.27 5.87 1.21
N ALA A 17 7.13 5.02 0.68
CA ALA A 17 8.54 5.08 1.02
C ALA A 17 9.01 6.49 0.63
N TYR A 18 8.92 7.42 1.58
CA TYR A 18 9.59 8.70 1.45
C TYR A 18 11.08 8.41 1.29
N ALA A 19 11.59 8.71 0.12
CA ALA A 19 12.99 9.08 0.01
C ALA A 19 13.14 10.45 0.70
N THR A 20 13.00 10.47 2.03
CA THR A 20 13.47 11.58 2.84
C THR A 20 14.99 11.54 2.76
N ASP A 21 15.58 12.70 2.45
CA ASP A 21 17.00 12.92 2.65
C ASP A 21 17.46 12.24 3.93
N SER A 22 18.43 11.34 3.75
CA SER A 22 19.31 10.74 4.76
C SER A 22 18.88 10.95 6.23
N MET A 23 17.85 10.28 6.69
CA MET A 23 17.80 9.85 8.08
C MET A 23 18.41 8.45 8.11
N ASP A 24 19.53 8.34 8.84
CA ASP A 24 20.14 7.09 9.24
C ASP A 24 19.08 6.18 9.87
N VAL A 25 18.43 5.33 9.05
CA VAL A 25 17.62 4.21 9.52
C VAL A 25 18.54 3.01 9.81
N ALA A 26 19.72 3.31 10.31
CA ALA A 26 20.57 2.32 10.92
C ALA A 26 19.95 1.97 12.27
N GLY A 27 19.14 0.91 12.32
CA GLY A 27 18.83 0.25 13.57
C GLY A 27 17.39 0.04 13.99
N THR A 28 16.36 0.37 13.23
CA THR A 28 14.99 -0.05 13.57
C THR A 28 14.78 -1.51 13.21
N GLN A 29 15.08 -2.39 14.18
CA GLN A 29 14.70 -3.81 14.05
C GLN A 29 13.17 -3.89 14.02
N SER A 30 12.62 -4.64 13.06
CA SER A 30 11.17 -4.89 13.01
C SER A 30 10.73 -5.58 14.31
N ALA A 31 9.47 -5.39 14.71
CA ALA A 31 8.92 -6.07 15.89
C ALA A 31 9.12 -7.60 15.79
N ALA A 32 9.00 -8.18 14.60
CA ALA A 32 9.26 -9.59 14.32
C ALA A 32 10.73 -9.98 14.60
N GLN A 33 11.70 -9.17 14.18
CA GLN A 33 13.13 -9.42 14.47
C GLN A 33 13.45 -9.33 15.98
N LEU A 34 12.79 -8.41 16.70
CA LEU A 34 12.92 -8.31 18.15
C LEU A 34 12.33 -9.53 18.84
N MET A 35 11.14 -9.99 18.43
CA MET A 35 10.51 -11.20 18.97
C MET A 35 11.37 -12.44 18.70
N GLN A 36 11.88 -12.58 17.49
CA GLN A 36 12.76 -13.70 17.13
C GLN A 36 14.05 -13.73 17.97
N LYS A 37 14.69 -12.57 18.20
CA LYS A 37 15.86 -12.46 19.08
C LYS A 37 15.56 -12.84 20.53
N GLN A 38 14.33 -12.62 20.97
CA GLN A 38 13.88 -12.96 22.33
C GLN A 38 13.35 -14.39 22.43
N GLY A 39 13.38 -15.17 21.34
CA GLY A 39 12.84 -16.53 21.32
C GLY A 39 11.31 -16.59 21.47
N LEU A 40 10.61 -15.49 21.22
CA LEU A 40 9.15 -15.43 21.28
C LEU A 40 8.53 -15.95 19.99
N PRO A 41 7.37 -16.64 20.06
CA PRO A 41 6.68 -17.10 18.87
C PRO A 41 6.24 -15.90 18.03
N LEU A 42 6.52 -15.96 16.73
CA LEU A 42 6.03 -14.97 15.77
C LEU A 42 4.53 -15.18 15.54
N PRO A 43 3.74 -14.10 15.37
CA PRO A 43 2.34 -14.24 15.01
C PRO A 43 2.20 -14.90 13.63
N ASP A 44 1.13 -15.68 13.43
CA ASP A 44 0.86 -16.35 12.15
C ASP A 44 0.66 -15.37 10.98
N GLY A 45 0.36 -14.11 11.27
CA GLY A 45 0.20 -13.08 10.26
C GLY A 45 -0.93 -13.35 9.25
N GLY A 46 -1.24 -12.40 8.41
CA GLY A 46 -2.21 -12.53 7.32
C GLY A 46 -3.35 -11.51 7.39
N ILE A 47 -4.42 -11.79 6.65
CA ILE A 47 -5.57 -10.90 6.52
C ILE A 47 -6.67 -11.33 7.49
N ILE A 48 -7.17 -10.41 8.29
CA ILE A 48 -8.16 -10.69 9.32
C ILE A 48 -9.35 -9.74 9.15
N LEU A 49 -10.48 -10.29 8.71
CA LEU A 49 -11.75 -9.57 8.61
C LEU A 49 -12.49 -9.62 9.95
N LYS A 50 -12.78 -8.47 10.54
CA LYS A 50 -13.47 -8.36 11.83
C LYS A 50 -14.49 -7.23 11.84
N PRO A 51 -15.57 -7.33 12.66
CA PRO A 51 -16.39 -6.18 12.99
C PRO A 51 -15.56 -5.04 13.60
N LEU A 52 -15.90 -3.80 13.26
CA LEU A 52 -15.17 -2.62 13.71
C LEU A 52 -15.04 -2.54 15.24
N ASN A 53 -16.09 -2.98 15.98
CA ASN A 53 -16.08 -2.99 17.45
C ASN A 53 -15.07 -3.94 18.09
N GLN A 54 -14.41 -4.77 17.31
CA GLN A 54 -13.33 -5.65 17.77
C GLN A 54 -11.92 -5.08 17.46
N PHE A 55 -11.85 -3.87 16.92
CA PHE A 55 -10.57 -3.22 16.64
C PHE A 55 -10.02 -2.51 17.88
N PRO A 56 -8.68 -2.46 18.02
CA PRO A 56 -8.06 -1.52 18.95
C PRO A 56 -8.50 -0.08 18.60
N HIS A 57 -8.68 0.76 19.61
CA HIS A 57 -9.11 2.15 19.42
C HIS A 57 -10.46 2.31 18.69
N TYR A 58 -11.39 1.40 18.96
CA TYR A 58 -12.70 1.35 18.30
C TYR A 58 -13.42 2.71 18.25
N GLU A 59 -13.49 3.44 19.37
CA GLU A 59 -14.22 4.72 19.42
C GLU A 59 -13.60 5.77 18.47
N GLU A 60 -12.28 5.84 18.39
CA GLU A 60 -11.59 6.77 17.48
C GLU A 60 -11.83 6.39 16.02
N LEU A 61 -11.75 5.09 15.72
CA LEU A 61 -12.04 4.57 14.37
C LEU A 61 -13.49 4.80 13.96
N LYS A 62 -14.42 4.60 14.86
CA LYS A 62 -15.84 4.85 14.63
C LYS A 62 -16.11 6.31 14.28
N VAL A 63 -15.57 7.25 15.06
CA VAL A 63 -15.70 8.70 14.80
C VAL A 63 -15.09 9.06 13.44
N SER A 64 -13.90 8.54 13.13
CA SER A 64 -13.26 8.77 11.83
C SER A 64 -14.13 8.25 10.68
N MET A 65 -14.64 7.03 10.79
CA MET A 65 -15.49 6.42 9.78
C MET A 65 -16.82 7.15 9.58
N GLU A 66 -17.42 7.63 10.66
CA GLU A 66 -18.65 8.45 10.59
C GLU A 66 -18.38 9.80 9.90
N THR A 67 -17.25 10.42 10.19
CA THR A 67 -16.78 11.65 9.53
C THR A 67 -16.58 11.43 8.04
N ASP A 68 -15.90 10.35 7.66
CA ASP A 68 -15.66 10.01 6.27
C ASP A 68 -16.97 9.72 5.52
N LYS A 69 -17.89 8.97 6.13
CA LYS A 69 -19.24 8.73 5.58
C LYS A 69 -20.02 10.01 5.36
N ALA A 70 -19.96 10.94 6.31
CA ALA A 70 -20.61 12.25 6.17
C ALA A 70 -19.99 13.06 5.02
N SER A 71 -18.67 13.05 4.89
CA SER A 71 -17.94 13.68 3.79
C SER A 71 -18.33 13.08 2.43
N ILE A 72 -18.34 11.76 2.31
CA ILE A 72 -18.75 11.06 1.08
C ILE A 72 -20.19 11.39 0.71
N LYS A 73 -21.11 11.41 1.69
CA LYS A 73 -22.51 11.78 1.45
C LYS A 73 -22.67 13.21 0.92
N GLN A 74 -21.83 14.13 1.38
CA GLN A 74 -21.90 15.55 1.01
C GLN A 74 -21.19 15.88 -0.29
N TYR A 75 -20.02 15.29 -0.53
CA TYR A 75 -19.11 15.67 -1.62
C TYR A 75 -18.88 14.56 -2.64
N GLY A 76 -19.24 13.32 -2.34
CA GLY A 76 -18.89 12.13 -3.15
C GLY A 76 -17.53 11.56 -2.84
N TYR A 77 -16.74 12.21 -1.99
CA TYR A 77 -15.38 11.82 -1.61
C TYR A 77 -15.07 12.23 -0.16
N ILE A 78 -13.98 11.70 0.39
CA ILE A 78 -13.46 12.11 1.70
C ILE A 78 -12.69 13.41 1.52
N LYS A 79 -13.23 14.51 2.03
CA LYS A 79 -12.61 15.82 1.95
C LYS A 79 -11.43 15.90 2.92
N LYS A 80 -10.22 15.80 2.39
CA LYS A 80 -8.99 15.80 3.18
C LYS A 80 -7.83 16.30 2.34
N SER A 81 -7.13 17.31 2.83
CA SER A 81 -5.81 17.69 2.28
C SER A 81 -4.77 16.62 2.62
N SER A 82 -3.92 16.28 1.68
CA SER A 82 -2.87 15.28 1.88
C SER A 82 -1.64 15.61 1.01
N PRO A 83 -0.45 15.74 1.60
CA PRO A 83 0.77 15.97 0.85
C PRO A 83 1.11 14.83 -0.12
N GLU A 84 0.60 13.61 0.14
CA GLU A 84 0.78 12.46 -0.75
C GLU A 84 0.12 12.70 -2.11
N ILE A 85 -1.01 13.41 -2.16
CA ILE A 85 -1.71 13.73 -3.41
C ILE A 85 -0.78 14.53 -4.33
N LEU A 86 -0.19 15.61 -3.79
CA LEU A 86 0.75 16.44 -4.54
C LEU A 86 2.03 15.68 -4.92
N SER A 87 2.53 14.82 -4.02
CA SER A 87 3.67 13.96 -4.29
C SER A 87 3.42 13.03 -5.46
N LEU A 88 2.26 12.37 -5.50
CA LEU A 88 1.91 11.44 -6.57
C LEU A 88 1.61 12.17 -7.86
N LEU A 89 0.83 13.26 -7.84
CA LEU A 89 0.54 14.09 -9.03
C LEU A 89 1.81 14.66 -9.68
N ASN A 90 2.79 15.04 -8.86
CA ASN A 90 4.04 15.63 -9.31
C ASN A 90 5.19 14.62 -9.39
N PHE A 91 4.89 13.32 -9.29
CA PHE A 91 5.91 12.30 -9.40
C PHE A 91 6.55 12.36 -10.79
N LYS A 92 7.73 12.95 -10.83
CA LYS A 92 8.60 12.92 -12.01
C LYS A 92 9.79 12.08 -11.63
N MET A 93 10.11 11.09 -12.45
CA MET A 93 11.42 10.47 -12.37
C MET A 93 12.45 11.58 -12.56
N GLY A 94 12.84 12.21 -11.45
CA GLY A 94 13.95 13.14 -11.46
C GLY A 94 15.17 12.39 -11.97
N ASN A 95 16.17 13.11 -12.49
CA ASN A 95 17.47 12.59 -12.97
C ASN A 95 18.29 11.86 -11.87
N LYS A 96 17.63 11.23 -10.90
CA LYS A 96 18.27 10.33 -9.94
C LYS A 96 18.74 9.12 -10.76
N LYS A 97 20.01 9.10 -11.09
CA LYS A 97 20.68 7.92 -11.64
C LYS A 97 20.42 6.79 -10.65
N PHE A 98 19.56 5.85 -11.03
CA PHE A 98 19.40 4.61 -10.29
C PHE A 98 20.73 3.86 -10.38
N SER A 99 21.46 3.84 -9.30
CA SER A 99 22.63 2.98 -9.18
C SER A 99 22.09 1.61 -8.83
N ALA A 100 22.23 0.65 -9.73
CA ALA A 100 22.17 -0.75 -9.38
C ALA A 100 23.32 -1.00 -8.39
N ARG A 101 23.08 -0.77 -7.11
CA ARG A 101 24.04 -1.12 -6.07
C ARG A 101 24.00 -2.63 -5.92
N ASN A 102 25.19 -3.23 -6.00
CA ASN A 102 25.38 -4.62 -5.66
C ASN A 102 24.71 -4.90 -4.32
N LEU A 103 23.66 -5.72 -4.33
CA LEU A 103 22.88 -6.14 -3.17
C LEU A 103 23.71 -7.03 -2.24
N THR A 104 24.78 -6.50 -1.69
CA THR A 104 25.53 -7.16 -0.62
C THR A 104 24.98 -6.67 0.71
N ALA A 105 24.07 -7.48 1.27
CA ALA A 105 23.82 -7.61 2.71
C ALA A 105 23.22 -6.43 3.51
N SER A 106 22.86 -5.31 2.92
CA SER A 106 22.08 -4.28 3.64
C SER A 106 20.77 -4.03 2.92
N ALA A 107 19.68 -3.92 3.69
CA ALA A 107 18.35 -3.60 3.18
C ALA A 107 18.39 -2.24 2.45
N ASP A 108 18.68 -2.26 1.14
CA ASP A 108 18.67 -1.06 0.32
C ASP A 108 17.20 -0.69 0.02
N THR A 109 16.79 0.46 0.52
CA THR A 109 15.45 1.04 0.32
C THR A 109 15.40 1.95 -0.89
N GLY A 110 16.31 1.79 -1.86
CA GLY A 110 16.40 2.60 -3.07
C GLY A 110 15.20 2.44 -4.01
N LEU A 111 15.12 3.35 -5.00
CA LEU A 111 14.23 3.19 -6.14
C LEU A 111 14.94 2.43 -7.25
N TYR A 112 14.23 1.49 -7.88
CA TYR A 112 14.70 0.63 -8.96
C TYR A 112 13.89 0.85 -10.22
N GLN A 113 14.41 0.44 -11.36
CA GLN A 113 13.69 0.48 -12.64
C GLN A 113 12.83 -0.77 -12.85
N SER A 114 13.25 -1.90 -12.28
CA SER A 114 12.60 -3.18 -12.46
C SER A 114 12.49 -3.93 -11.14
N ILE A 115 11.41 -4.68 -10.96
CA ILE A 115 11.25 -5.61 -9.84
C ILE A 115 12.33 -6.71 -9.86
N ASN A 116 12.87 -7.04 -11.02
CA ASN A 116 13.93 -8.04 -11.15
C ASN A 116 15.25 -7.61 -10.46
N ASP A 117 15.37 -6.32 -10.15
CA ASP A 117 16.51 -5.77 -9.42
C ASP A 117 16.34 -5.90 -7.90
N ILE A 118 15.18 -6.37 -7.44
CA ILE A 118 14.82 -6.51 -6.02
C ILE A 118 14.71 -8.01 -5.69
N GLN A 119 15.45 -8.46 -4.68
CA GLN A 119 15.27 -9.81 -4.16
C GLN A 119 13.97 -9.89 -3.35
N MET A 120 13.00 -10.65 -3.83
CA MET A 120 11.72 -10.88 -3.17
C MET A 120 11.71 -12.21 -2.43
N ALA A 121 11.11 -12.23 -1.24
CA ALA A 121 10.94 -13.44 -0.42
C ALA A 121 9.81 -14.36 -0.91
N TYR A 122 9.04 -13.91 -1.92
CA TYR A 122 7.93 -14.64 -2.51
C TYR A 122 7.80 -14.26 -3.99
N ARG A 123 6.93 -14.96 -4.71
CA ARG A 123 6.62 -14.59 -6.10
C ARG A 123 5.78 -13.31 -6.11
N TYR A 124 6.42 -12.20 -6.48
CA TYR A 124 5.75 -10.93 -6.73
C TYR A 124 5.11 -10.92 -8.11
N TYR A 125 3.85 -10.55 -8.20
CA TYR A 125 3.13 -10.51 -9.48
C TYR A 125 3.21 -9.16 -10.15
N GLY A 126 3.02 -8.09 -9.38
CA GLY A 126 3.14 -6.72 -9.86
C GLY A 126 2.07 -6.30 -10.86
N VAL A 127 2.28 -5.14 -11.46
CA VAL A 127 1.40 -4.60 -12.50
C VAL A 127 1.80 -5.16 -13.85
N PRO A 128 0.88 -5.82 -14.60
CA PRO A 128 1.20 -6.32 -15.94
C PRO A 128 1.46 -5.17 -16.91
N VAL A 129 2.36 -5.38 -17.87
CA VAL A 129 2.73 -4.35 -18.88
C VAL A 129 1.49 -3.84 -19.63
N SER A 130 0.50 -4.68 -19.88
CA SER A 130 -0.77 -4.30 -20.54
C SER A 130 -1.62 -3.34 -19.70
N ALA A 131 -1.45 -3.34 -18.38
CA ALA A 131 -2.21 -2.48 -17.46
C ALA A 131 -1.57 -1.10 -17.24
N MET A 132 -0.32 -0.88 -17.66
CA MET A 132 0.38 0.39 -17.55
C MET A 132 0.69 1.00 -18.93
N THR A 133 0.84 2.32 -18.99
CA THR A 133 1.35 3.03 -20.16
C THR A 133 2.86 3.18 -20.07
N ASN A 134 3.35 3.48 -18.87
CA ASN A 134 4.77 3.70 -18.60
C ASN A 134 5.11 3.24 -17.16
N ALA A 135 6.13 2.41 -17.01
CA ALA A 135 6.69 2.06 -15.71
C ALA A 135 7.64 3.19 -15.26
N LEU A 136 7.46 3.68 -14.04
CA LEU A 136 8.24 4.82 -13.53
C LEU A 136 9.29 4.38 -12.51
N ALA A 137 8.90 3.60 -11.52
CA ALA A 137 9.82 3.16 -10.47
C ALA A 137 9.29 1.92 -9.75
N VAL A 138 10.18 1.16 -9.13
CA VAL A 138 9.84 0.10 -8.17
C VAL A 138 10.66 0.32 -6.90
N ALA A 139 10.06 0.11 -5.74
CA ALA A 139 10.73 0.17 -4.44
C ALA A 139 10.43 -1.09 -3.64
N PRO A 140 11.39 -1.61 -2.86
CA PRO A 140 11.10 -2.66 -1.90
C PRO A 140 10.19 -2.13 -0.79
N ALA A 141 9.35 -3.00 -0.24
CA ALA A 141 8.42 -2.69 0.85
C ALA A 141 8.35 -3.85 1.86
N GLY A 142 7.76 -3.57 3.02
CA GLY A 142 7.60 -4.56 4.08
C GLY A 142 8.88 -4.84 4.84
N THR A 143 9.13 -6.11 5.15
CA THR A 143 10.28 -6.58 5.94
C THR A 143 11.27 -7.31 5.06
N PHE A 144 12.56 -7.03 5.24
CA PHE A 144 13.63 -7.81 4.60
C PHE A 144 13.93 -9.05 5.45
N ILE A 145 13.78 -10.24 4.86
CA ILE A 145 14.11 -11.52 5.47
C ILE A 145 15.48 -11.94 4.99
N GLN A 146 16.42 -12.08 5.93
CA GLN A 146 17.81 -12.46 5.63
C GLN A 146 17.87 -13.76 4.81
N GLY A 147 18.53 -13.70 3.65
CA GLY A 147 18.68 -14.84 2.74
C GLY A 147 17.44 -15.14 1.86
N GLN A 148 16.31 -14.48 2.07
CA GLN A 148 15.11 -14.66 1.27
C GLN A 148 14.75 -13.41 0.46
N GLY A 149 14.80 -12.22 1.06
CA GLY A 149 14.47 -10.96 0.40
C GLY A 149 13.33 -10.19 1.06
N TRP A 150 12.73 -9.28 0.31
CA TRP A 150 11.66 -8.41 0.75
C TRP A 150 10.28 -9.08 0.73
N THR A 151 9.45 -8.77 1.71
CA THR A 151 8.08 -9.29 1.84
C THR A 151 7.05 -8.48 1.07
N GLY A 152 7.45 -7.43 0.38
CA GLY A 152 6.59 -6.58 -0.44
C GLY A 152 7.38 -5.69 -1.38
N ALA A 153 6.66 -5.08 -2.32
CA ALA A 153 7.19 -4.04 -3.20
C ALA A 153 6.10 -3.04 -3.57
N ALA A 154 6.51 -1.82 -3.89
CA ALA A 154 5.69 -0.75 -4.42
C ALA A 154 6.13 -0.45 -5.85
N GLN A 155 5.20 -0.42 -6.80
CA GLN A 155 5.45 -0.10 -8.20
C GLN A 155 4.69 1.17 -8.59
N THR A 156 5.42 2.21 -9.00
CA THR A 156 4.85 3.46 -9.51
C THR A 156 4.85 3.43 -11.03
N PHE A 157 3.73 3.78 -11.62
CA PHE A 157 3.52 3.75 -13.08
C PHE A 157 2.51 4.80 -13.53
N GLU A 158 2.49 5.06 -14.83
CA GLU A 158 1.50 5.89 -15.49
C GLU A 158 0.48 5.02 -16.21
N LYS A 159 -0.80 5.38 -16.12
CA LYS A 159 -1.89 4.79 -16.89
C LYS A 159 -2.65 5.87 -17.64
N ALA A 160 -2.66 5.78 -18.97
CA ALA A 160 -3.39 6.74 -19.81
C ALA A 160 -4.86 6.80 -19.40
N GLY A 161 -5.39 8.02 -19.24
CA GLY A 161 -6.75 8.29 -18.80
C GLY A 161 -7.02 8.11 -17.30
N ILE A 162 -6.04 7.60 -16.52
CA ILE A 162 -6.16 7.44 -15.07
C ILE A 162 -5.15 8.32 -14.32
N GLY A 163 -3.94 8.52 -14.85
CA GLY A 163 -2.89 9.31 -14.24
C GLY A 163 -1.74 8.48 -13.69
N ILE A 164 -1.09 9.02 -12.66
CA ILE A 164 0.02 8.34 -11.99
C ILE A 164 -0.53 7.49 -10.86
N CYS A 165 -0.13 6.23 -10.86
CA CYS A 165 -0.58 5.23 -9.91
C CYS A 165 0.60 4.61 -9.15
N THR A 166 0.36 4.20 -7.92
CA THR A 166 1.25 3.34 -7.14
C THR A 166 0.48 2.07 -6.78
N TYR A 167 1.07 0.93 -7.08
CA TYR A 167 0.59 -0.38 -6.67
C TYR A 167 1.52 -0.95 -5.62
N ASN A 168 0.97 -1.29 -4.47
CA ASN A 168 1.65 -1.94 -3.36
C ASN A 168 1.18 -3.39 -3.25
N GLU A 169 2.13 -4.30 -3.08
CA GLU A 169 1.86 -5.71 -2.79
C GLU A 169 2.72 -6.12 -1.60
N LEU A 170 2.08 -6.68 -0.57
CA LEU A 170 2.74 -7.09 0.67
C LEU A 170 2.25 -8.47 1.11
N ASN A 171 3.16 -9.40 1.29
CA ASN A 171 2.85 -10.67 1.95
C ASN A 171 2.89 -10.47 3.47
N ALA A 172 1.70 -10.27 4.06
CA ALA A 172 1.55 -9.99 5.48
C ALA A 172 2.03 -11.14 6.37
N ARG A 173 1.82 -12.39 5.93
CA ARG A 173 2.25 -13.59 6.68
C ARG A 173 3.77 -13.67 6.76
N LEU A 174 4.47 -13.50 5.64
CA LEU A 174 5.94 -13.49 5.64
C LEU A 174 6.52 -12.30 6.40
N ALA A 175 5.82 -11.16 6.40
CA ALA A 175 6.19 -10.01 7.21
C ALA A 175 5.94 -10.20 8.72
N HIS A 176 5.35 -11.34 9.12
CA HIS A 176 4.86 -11.60 10.48
C HIS A 176 3.93 -10.50 11.00
N GLY A 177 3.15 -9.92 10.10
CA GLY A 177 2.18 -8.89 10.35
C GLY A 177 0.76 -9.36 10.08
N SER A 178 -0.23 -8.63 10.62
CA SER A 178 -1.64 -8.86 10.31
C SER A 178 -2.26 -7.58 9.80
N VAL A 179 -3.03 -7.70 8.73
CA VAL A 179 -3.86 -6.62 8.21
C VAL A 179 -5.28 -6.83 8.71
N LEU A 180 -5.77 -5.89 9.51
CA LEU A 180 -7.14 -5.92 10.01
C LEU A 180 -8.05 -5.17 9.04
N VAL A 181 -9.09 -5.83 8.57
CA VAL A 181 -10.08 -5.26 7.64
C VAL A 181 -11.43 -5.16 8.35
N ALA A 182 -12.01 -3.95 8.38
CA ALA A 182 -13.33 -3.74 8.98
C ALA A 182 -14.43 -4.25 8.04
N GLN A 183 -15.30 -5.13 8.56
CA GLN A 183 -16.41 -5.70 7.79
C GLN A 183 -17.36 -4.63 7.25
N GLU A 184 -17.55 -3.54 8.00
CA GLU A 184 -18.47 -2.44 7.67
C GLU A 184 -18.03 -1.61 6.45
N THR A 185 -16.78 -1.74 6.01
CA THR A 185 -16.23 -1.05 4.83
C THR A 185 -15.84 -2.01 3.72
N ALA A 186 -15.97 -3.30 3.96
CA ALA A 186 -15.60 -4.33 3.00
C ALA A 186 -16.69 -4.51 1.93
N THR A 187 -16.24 -4.65 0.69
CA THR A 187 -17.03 -5.06 -0.48
C THR A 187 -16.34 -6.25 -1.15
N ASN A 188 -16.80 -6.68 -2.33
CA ASN A 188 -16.19 -7.76 -3.09
C ASN A 188 -15.99 -7.39 -4.57
N ASP A 189 -15.62 -6.13 -4.81
CA ASP A 189 -15.58 -5.55 -6.17
C ASP A 189 -14.41 -6.04 -7.04
N VAL A 190 -13.32 -6.50 -6.43
CA VAL A 190 -12.17 -7.04 -7.18
C VAL A 190 -12.25 -8.57 -7.18
N ASN A 191 -12.78 -9.12 -8.26
CA ASN A 191 -12.89 -10.57 -8.51
C ASN A 191 -13.50 -11.39 -7.35
N GLY A 192 -14.42 -10.81 -6.60
CA GLY A 192 -15.05 -11.45 -5.44
C GLY A 192 -14.19 -11.46 -4.17
N LYS A 193 -12.99 -10.90 -4.18
CA LYS A 193 -12.12 -10.76 -3.02
C LYS A 193 -12.58 -9.63 -2.11
N ILE A 194 -12.28 -9.75 -0.81
CA ILE A 194 -12.49 -8.65 0.13
C ILE A 194 -11.84 -7.39 -0.44
N THR A 195 -12.61 -6.32 -0.56
CA THR A 195 -12.18 -5.08 -1.22
C THR A 195 -12.57 -3.88 -0.37
N GLN A 196 -11.71 -2.88 -0.28
CA GLN A 196 -12.02 -1.56 0.26
C GLN A 196 -11.70 -0.51 -0.78
N LYS A 197 -12.58 0.53 -0.89
CA LYS A 197 -12.40 1.62 -1.87
C LYS A 197 -12.59 2.97 -1.22
N TYR A 198 -11.86 3.95 -1.72
CA TYR A 198 -12.02 5.34 -1.30
C TYR A 198 -11.61 6.30 -2.41
N ALA A 199 -12.17 7.50 -2.34
CA ALA A 199 -11.62 8.69 -2.99
C ALA A 199 -11.40 9.74 -1.92
N LYS A 200 -10.20 10.31 -1.83
CA LYS A 200 -9.87 11.37 -0.88
C LYS A 200 -9.17 12.52 -1.59
N GLY A 201 -9.45 13.73 -1.16
CA GLY A 201 -8.81 14.90 -1.76
C GLY A 201 -9.51 16.20 -1.45
N GLN A 202 -9.09 17.25 -2.13
CA GLN A 202 -9.66 18.58 -2.03
C GLN A 202 -9.55 19.28 -3.39
N GLU A 203 -10.60 20.04 -3.74
CA GLU A 203 -10.59 20.87 -4.95
C GLU A 203 -9.38 21.83 -4.95
N GLY A 204 -8.68 21.88 -6.08
CA GLY A 204 -7.47 22.66 -6.27
C GLY A 204 -6.19 22.01 -5.76
N GLU A 205 -6.26 20.92 -4.97
CA GLU A 205 -5.10 20.16 -4.51
C GLU A 205 -4.97 18.79 -5.20
N GLY A 206 -6.10 18.28 -5.74
CA GLY A 206 -6.19 16.97 -6.39
C GLY A 206 -6.81 15.90 -5.52
N PHE A 207 -6.88 14.69 -6.08
CA PHE A 207 -7.56 13.53 -5.50
C PHE A 207 -6.73 12.26 -5.66
N ILE A 208 -6.81 11.38 -4.67
CA ILE A 208 -6.35 10.00 -4.74
C ILE A 208 -7.57 9.08 -4.73
N TYR A 209 -7.58 8.14 -5.67
CA TYR A 209 -8.53 7.03 -5.73
C TYR A 209 -7.80 5.77 -5.31
N GLY A 210 -8.26 5.16 -4.22
CA GLY A 210 -7.65 3.96 -3.65
C GLY A 210 -8.56 2.74 -3.76
N VAL A 211 -7.97 1.62 -4.10
CA VAL A 211 -8.59 0.29 -4.06
C VAL A 211 -7.63 -0.67 -3.39
N SER A 212 -8.04 -1.22 -2.26
CA SER A 212 -7.31 -2.31 -1.61
C SER A 212 -8.08 -3.60 -1.74
N TRP A 213 -7.39 -4.71 -2.02
CA TRP A 213 -8.00 -6.04 -2.03
C TRP A 213 -7.06 -7.06 -1.39
N TYR A 214 -7.61 -8.19 -0.99
CA TYR A 214 -6.93 -9.09 -0.07
C TYR A 214 -7.07 -10.53 -0.52
N ASP A 215 -5.95 -11.23 -0.61
CA ASP A 215 -5.88 -12.68 -0.59
C ASP A 215 -5.66 -13.17 0.85
N ASP A 216 -5.56 -14.48 1.08
CA ASP A 216 -5.38 -15.02 2.45
C ASP A 216 -4.17 -14.46 3.18
N THR A 217 -3.12 -14.10 2.45
CA THR A 217 -1.84 -13.65 3.01
C THR A 217 -1.29 -12.40 2.39
N ILE A 218 -1.83 -11.99 1.23
CA ILE A 218 -1.31 -10.87 0.46
C ILE A 218 -2.29 -9.70 0.51
N TYR A 219 -1.78 -8.57 0.89
CA TYR A 219 -2.42 -7.26 0.78
C TYR A 219 -2.00 -6.61 -0.52
N HIS A 220 -2.98 -6.13 -1.27
CA HIS A 220 -2.81 -5.35 -2.47
C HIS A 220 -3.44 -3.97 -2.28
N GLU A 221 -2.80 -2.95 -2.77
CA GLU A 221 -3.31 -1.59 -2.78
C GLU A 221 -2.92 -0.88 -4.06
N LEU A 222 -3.91 -0.29 -4.71
CA LEU A 222 -3.73 0.57 -5.87
C LEU A 222 -4.22 1.97 -5.52
N GLU A 223 -3.35 2.96 -5.60
CA GLU A 223 -3.69 4.37 -5.48
C GLU A 223 -3.35 5.09 -6.78
N CYS A 224 -4.30 5.87 -7.33
CA CYS A 224 -4.08 6.69 -8.50
C CYS A 224 -4.44 8.14 -8.22
N ALA A 225 -3.61 9.08 -8.64
CA ALA A 225 -3.82 10.51 -8.43
C ALA A 225 -4.36 11.20 -9.68
N GLN A 226 -5.36 12.07 -9.46
CA GLN A 226 -5.95 12.93 -10.49
C GLN A 226 -6.12 14.36 -9.98
N PRO A 227 -6.07 15.38 -10.86
CA PRO A 227 -6.27 16.77 -10.43
C PRO A 227 -7.71 17.05 -9.99
N ASP A 228 -8.69 16.40 -10.60
CA ASP A 228 -10.10 16.65 -10.38
C ASP A 228 -10.84 15.40 -9.91
N PHE A 229 -11.91 15.60 -9.13
CA PHE A 229 -12.77 14.50 -8.71
C PHE A 229 -13.68 14.04 -9.86
N SER A 230 -13.76 12.72 -10.03
CA SER A 230 -14.65 12.08 -11.01
C SER A 230 -15.05 10.69 -10.53
N THR A 231 -16.33 10.37 -10.65
CA THR A 231 -16.87 9.02 -10.38
C THR A 231 -16.38 8.02 -11.42
N GLU A 232 -16.17 8.47 -12.67
CA GLU A 232 -15.63 7.67 -13.75
C GLU A 232 -14.18 7.28 -13.48
N ALA A 233 -13.38 8.19 -12.88
CA ALA A 233 -12.03 7.88 -12.44
C ALA A 233 -12.03 6.82 -11.34
N ALA A 234 -12.93 6.90 -10.36
CA ALA A 234 -13.06 5.89 -9.31
C ALA A 234 -13.37 4.50 -9.90
N GLN A 235 -14.27 4.43 -10.89
CA GLN A 235 -14.59 3.18 -11.57
C GLN A 235 -13.41 2.68 -12.42
N ALA A 236 -12.70 3.58 -13.11
CA ALA A 236 -11.54 3.22 -13.92
C ALA A 236 -10.41 2.63 -13.05
N VAL A 237 -10.18 3.17 -11.86
CA VAL A 237 -9.19 2.63 -10.91
C VAL A 237 -9.63 1.25 -10.40
N THR A 238 -10.92 1.04 -10.12
CA THR A 238 -11.45 -0.28 -9.75
C THR A 238 -11.24 -1.30 -10.88
N ASN A 239 -11.53 -0.93 -12.13
CA ASN A 239 -11.31 -1.80 -13.28
C ASN A 239 -9.81 -2.11 -13.50
N LEU A 240 -8.93 -1.15 -13.20
CA LEU A 240 -7.49 -1.36 -13.23
C LEU A 240 -7.04 -2.36 -12.15
N ALA A 241 -7.58 -2.27 -10.94
CA ALA A 241 -7.33 -3.24 -9.87
C ALA A 241 -7.75 -4.66 -10.27
N ILE A 242 -8.93 -4.81 -10.90
CA ILE A 242 -9.39 -6.09 -11.45
C ILE A 242 -8.41 -6.63 -12.52
N ALA A 243 -7.92 -5.75 -13.41
CA ALA A 243 -6.97 -6.16 -14.45
C ALA A 243 -5.62 -6.60 -13.88
N ILE A 244 -5.16 -5.95 -12.81
CA ILE A 244 -3.95 -6.34 -12.09
C ILE A 244 -4.16 -7.70 -11.42
N ASP A 245 -5.27 -7.88 -10.71
CA ASP A 245 -5.57 -9.11 -10.00
C ASP A 245 -5.72 -10.33 -10.93
N ASN A 246 -6.34 -10.16 -12.10
CA ASN A 246 -6.44 -11.21 -13.12
C ASN A 246 -5.08 -11.72 -13.63
N ASN A 247 -4.01 -10.93 -13.48
CA ASN A 247 -2.66 -11.33 -13.88
C ASN A 247 -1.91 -12.06 -12.75
N SER A 248 -2.47 -12.11 -11.56
CA SER A 248 -1.85 -12.70 -10.37
C SER A 248 -2.10 -14.21 -10.23
N HIS A 249 -2.75 -14.85 -11.21
CA HIS A 249 -3.14 -16.25 -11.21
C HIS A 249 -2.52 -17.07 -12.34
#